data_00a2c4fde971caa3efc749dfffca54ab
#
_entry.id   00a2c4fde971caa3efc749dfffca54ab
#
_cell.length_a   1.000
_cell.length_b   1.000
_cell.length_c   1.000
_cell.angle_alpha   90.00
_cell.angle_beta   90.00
_cell.angle_gamma   90.00
#
_symmetry.space_group_name_H-M   'P 1'
#
loop_
_entity.id
_entity.type
_entity.pdbx_description
1 polymer ?
#
loop_
_entity_poly.entity_id
_entity_poly.type
_entity_poly.pdbx_seq_one_letter_code
_entity_poly.pdbx_strand_id
1 'polypeptide(L)'
;LGKTFRSGLHFLIPIALLIYLLIIKRWTAGSSVFYSILAMMAIMLFQKIDYRKLNNFTYIFQQVIEGFKDIIRGMIRGAMNMVNVAIAIATAGIIVGAVSSTGLSNAMIEVVELISGGNIVILLFMVMVLCLILGLGLPTTANYLVVAALMANVIVEIGGASGIILPLIAVHLYVFYFGLMADVTPPVGLAAYAAAAISRADPIKTGVQAFYYEIRTAILPIVFIFNPELLLIGVTSVWHGVLIFIVALIAIFSFTSAAQGWLLTKLRWYEILLLLIVTVSMFRPDFLMNRIFPEYIAYNQDFNEAIHYEEQRKLRLHVTRYTDYGERYKMFAFLIEPGTTVSVLDLTGLELEKNESNNYDVANLTYMGAAEKKGVKFYDEVTHMEISSIDRPQKEYIYIFGILLLLLIIYSQKRQLNFSKKD
;
A
#
# COMPACT_ATOMS: atom_id res chain seq x y z
N LEU A 1 -11.19 -26.66 -24.11
CA LEU A 1 -11.27 -25.67 -23.02
C LEU A 1 -12.52 -25.88 -22.14
N GLY A 2 -13.76 -25.99 -22.69
CA GLY A 2 -14.96 -26.12 -21.86
C GLY A 2 -15.05 -27.42 -21.04
N LYS A 3 -14.56 -28.55 -21.54
CA LYS A 3 -14.50 -29.81 -20.77
C LYS A 3 -13.48 -29.73 -19.62
N THR A 4 -12.31 -29.17 -19.87
CA THR A 4 -11.25 -28.99 -18.88
C THR A 4 -11.69 -28.02 -17.77
N PHE A 5 -12.39 -26.93 -18.13
CA PHE A 5 -12.93 -25.99 -17.17
C PHE A 5 -13.98 -26.66 -16.25
N ARG A 6 -14.94 -27.43 -16.83
CA ARG A 6 -15.94 -28.13 -16.03
C ARG A 6 -15.35 -29.19 -15.10
N SER A 7 -14.30 -29.89 -15.52
CA SER A 7 -13.64 -30.90 -14.69
C SER A 7 -12.86 -30.30 -13.51
N GLY A 8 -12.55 -29.00 -13.53
CA GLY A 8 -11.82 -28.30 -12.45
C GLY A 8 -12.70 -27.45 -11.52
N LEU A 9 -13.99 -27.28 -11.82
CA LEU A 9 -14.88 -26.39 -11.06
C LEU A 9 -14.96 -26.71 -9.56
N HIS A 10 -14.84 -27.98 -9.18
CA HIS A 10 -14.89 -28.40 -7.78
C HIS A 10 -13.72 -27.87 -6.95
N PHE A 11 -12.58 -27.52 -7.59
CA PHE A 11 -11.45 -26.86 -6.89
C PHE A 11 -11.72 -25.40 -6.53
N LEU A 12 -12.76 -24.79 -7.08
CA LEU A 12 -13.19 -23.46 -6.66
C LEU A 12 -13.91 -23.46 -5.32
N ILE A 13 -14.44 -24.61 -4.86
CA ILE A 13 -15.18 -24.72 -3.60
C ILE A 13 -14.33 -24.30 -2.38
N PRO A 14 -13.10 -24.82 -2.17
CA PRO A 14 -12.25 -24.37 -1.07
C PRO A 14 -11.90 -22.89 -1.15
N ILE A 15 -11.73 -22.34 -2.36
CA ILE A 15 -11.43 -20.91 -2.56
C ILE A 15 -12.65 -20.06 -2.19
N ALA A 16 -13.83 -20.45 -2.67
CA ALA A 16 -15.10 -19.78 -2.33
C ALA A 16 -15.38 -19.84 -0.82
N LEU A 17 -15.11 -21.00 -0.19
CA LEU A 17 -15.24 -21.17 1.25
C LEU A 17 -14.26 -20.25 2.01
N LEU A 18 -13.01 -20.17 1.57
CA LEU A 18 -12.02 -19.28 2.15
C LEU A 18 -12.49 -17.82 2.11
N ILE A 19 -12.93 -17.35 0.95
CA ILE A 19 -13.44 -15.99 0.76
C ILE A 19 -14.68 -15.73 1.64
N TYR A 20 -15.61 -16.70 1.69
CA TYR A 20 -16.80 -16.60 2.52
C TYR A 20 -16.45 -16.46 4.01
N LEU A 21 -15.53 -17.30 4.51
CA LEU A 21 -15.13 -17.27 5.92
C LEU A 21 -14.37 -15.99 6.29
N LEU A 22 -13.48 -15.51 5.40
CA LEU A 22 -12.70 -14.29 5.64
C LEU A 22 -13.57 -13.03 5.54
N ILE A 23 -14.34 -12.89 4.48
CA ILE A 23 -15.03 -11.63 4.18
C ILE A 23 -16.39 -11.57 4.87
N ILE A 24 -17.22 -12.62 4.75
CA ILE A 24 -18.60 -12.59 5.26
C ILE A 24 -18.64 -12.95 6.73
N LYS A 25 -18.00 -14.05 7.14
CA LYS A 25 -17.96 -14.47 8.55
C LYS A 25 -16.91 -13.75 9.37
N ARG A 26 -15.95 -13.05 8.73
CA ARG A 26 -14.88 -12.30 9.38
C ARG A 26 -14.06 -13.15 10.36
N TRP A 27 -13.86 -14.41 10.04
CA TRP A 27 -12.99 -15.29 10.82
C TRP A 27 -11.52 -14.94 10.62
N THR A 28 -10.67 -15.39 11.54
CA THR A 28 -9.23 -15.21 11.39
C THR A 28 -8.72 -15.94 10.15
N ALA A 29 -7.63 -15.46 9.56
CA ALA A 29 -7.03 -16.07 8.38
C ALA A 29 -6.67 -17.55 8.64
N GLY A 30 -6.10 -17.86 9.81
CA GLY A 30 -5.74 -19.23 10.20
C GLY A 30 -6.94 -20.17 10.24
N SER A 31 -8.04 -19.76 10.89
CA SER A 31 -9.27 -20.57 10.95
C SER A 31 -9.88 -20.75 9.56
N SER A 32 -9.94 -19.71 8.76
CA SER A 32 -10.51 -19.76 7.40
C SER A 32 -9.73 -20.70 6.48
N VAL A 33 -8.39 -20.64 6.54
CA VAL A 33 -7.51 -21.54 5.80
C VAL A 33 -7.67 -22.99 6.27
N PHE A 34 -7.76 -23.23 7.58
CA PHE A 34 -7.93 -24.56 8.14
C PHE A 34 -9.19 -25.26 7.59
N TYR A 35 -10.34 -24.60 7.63
CA TYR A 35 -11.58 -25.18 7.08
C TYR A 35 -11.54 -25.35 5.56
N SER A 36 -10.84 -24.46 4.87
CA SER A 36 -10.64 -24.57 3.41
C SER A 36 -9.76 -25.79 3.06
N ILE A 37 -8.74 -26.08 3.87
CA ILE A 37 -7.91 -27.27 3.73
C ILE A 37 -8.75 -28.53 3.98
N LEU A 38 -9.61 -28.55 5.02
CA LEU A 38 -10.51 -29.68 5.26
C LEU A 38 -11.46 -29.90 4.07
N ALA A 39 -12.00 -28.85 3.48
CA ALA A 39 -12.84 -28.96 2.29
C ALA A 39 -12.04 -29.52 1.09
N MET A 40 -10.78 -29.09 0.90
CA MET A 40 -9.90 -29.63 -0.12
C MET A 40 -9.60 -31.13 0.10
N MET A 41 -9.31 -31.54 1.34
CA MET A 41 -9.10 -32.95 1.70
C MET A 41 -10.33 -33.79 1.41
N ALA A 42 -11.54 -33.30 1.72
CA ALA A 42 -12.78 -33.99 1.40
C ALA A 42 -12.94 -34.17 -0.12
N ILE A 43 -12.64 -33.15 -0.91
CA ILE A 43 -12.67 -33.25 -2.37
C ILE A 43 -11.68 -34.32 -2.86
N MET A 44 -10.46 -34.34 -2.32
CA MET A 44 -9.41 -35.30 -2.71
C MET A 44 -9.80 -36.74 -2.43
N LEU A 45 -10.59 -37.01 -1.39
CA LEU A 45 -11.07 -38.37 -1.09
C LEU A 45 -12.02 -38.90 -2.18
N PHE A 46 -12.86 -38.05 -2.74
CA PHE A 46 -13.94 -38.47 -3.59
C PHE A 46 -13.75 -38.16 -5.08
N GLN A 47 -12.80 -37.28 -5.45
CA GLN A 47 -12.61 -36.81 -6.82
C GLN A 47 -12.26 -37.91 -7.83
N LYS A 48 -11.70 -39.03 -7.38
CA LYS A 48 -11.31 -40.15 -8.23
C LYS A 48 -12.46 -41.17 -8.47
N ILE A 49 -13.60 -41.02 -7.78
CA ILE A 49 -14.71 -41.96 -7.89
C ILE A 49 -15.47 -41.69 -9.17
N ASP A 50 -15.52 -42.68 -10.06
CA ASP A 50 -16.37 -42.61 -11.23
C ASP A 50 -17.82 -42.95 -10.84
N TYR A 51 -18.74 -42.00 -11.06
CA TYR A 51 -20.15 -42.11 -10.74
C TYR A 51 -20.83 -43.30 -11.46
N ARG A 52 -20.24 -43.79 -12.56
CA ARG A 52 -20.75 -44.95 -13.29
C ARG A 52 -20.50 -46.29 -12.59
N LYS A 53 -19.59 -46.31 -11.60
CA LYS A 53 -19.17 -47.53 -10.89
C LYS A 53 -19.56 -47.52 -9.40
N LEU A 54 -20.52 -46.68 -9.00
CA LEU A 54 -20.96 -46.55 -7.62
C LEU A 54 -21.56 -47.87 -7.04
N ASN A 55 -21.97 -48.80 -7.85
CA ASN A 55 -22.50 -50.10 -7.40
C ASN A 55 -21.40 -51.07 -6.93
N ASN A 56 -20.12 -50.79 -7.13
CA ASN A 56 -19.02 -51.66 -6.76
C ASN A 56 -18.31 -51.10 -5.49
N PHE A 57 -18.68 -51.64 -4.35
CA PHE A 57 -18.12 -51.22 -3.04
C PHE A 57 -16.59 -51.33 -2.98
N THR A 58 -16.04 -52.45 -3.53
CA THR A 58 -14.58 -52.66 -3.56
C THR A 58 -13.86 -51.57 -4.35
N TYR A 59 -14.43 -51.16 -5.48
CA TYR A 59 -13.90 -50.06 -6.29
C TYR A 59 -13.93 -48.75 -5.52
N ILE A 60 -15.04 -48.40 -4.87
CA ILE A 60 -15.15 -47.15 -4.08
C ILE A 60 -14.13 -47.13 -2.97
N PHE A 61 -14.01 -48.25 -2.24
CA PHE A 61 -13.06 -48.36 -1.15
C PHE A 61 -11.60 -48.20 -1.60
N GLN A 62 -11.24 -48.77 -2.73
CA GLN A 62 -9.92 -48.61 -3.36
C GLN A 62 -9.67 -47.12 -3.74
N GLN A 63 -10.64 -46.45 -4.35
CA GLN A 63 -10.48 -45.05 -4.73
C GLN A 63 -10.35 -44.11 -3.51
N VAL A 64 -11.08 -44.36 -2.44
CA VAL A 64 -10.96 -43.63 -1.17
C VAL A 64 -9.57 -43.82 -0.55
N ILE A 65 -9.05 -45.06 -0.55
CA ILE A 65 -7.67 -45.33 -0.07
C ILE A 65 -6.64 -44.56 -0.92
N GLU A 66 -6.80 -44.53 -2.24
CA GLU A 66 -5.92 -43.74 -3.12
C GLU A 66 -6.04 -42.24 -2.86
N GLY A 67 -7.24 -41.73 -2.64
CA GLY A 67 -7.46 -40.35 -2.22
C GLY A 67 -6.77 -40.02 -0.89
N PHE A 68 -6.84 -40.93 0.09
CA PHE A 68 -6.17 -40.77 1.37
C PHE A 68 -4.62 -40.78 1.24
N LYS A 69 -4.08 -41.65 0.39
CA LYS A 69 -2.63 -41.64 0.08
C LYS A 69 -2.21 -40.29 -0.56
N ASP A 70 -3.05 -39.71 -1.45
CA ASP A 70 -2.76 -38.43 -2.06
C ASP A 70 -2.80 -37.30 -1.02
N ILE A 71 -3.70 -37.34 -0.04
CA ILE A 71 -3.73 -36.40 1.08
C ILE A 71 -2.42 -36.46 1.86
N ILE A 72 -1.99 -37.70 2.24
CA ILE A 72 -0.71 -37.87 2.99
C ILE A 72 0.47 -37.33 2.17
N ARG A 73 0.54 -37.65 0.87
CA ARG A 73 1.58 -37.11 -0.02
C ARG A 73 1.53 -35.59 -0.10
N GLY A 74 0.32 -35.03 -0.20
CA GLY A 74 0.10 -33.58 -0.20
C GLY A 74 0.57 -32.93 1.10
N MET A 75 0.23 -33.50 2.25
CA MET A 75 0.67 -33.03 3.57
C MET A 75 2.19 -33.07 3.72
N ILE A 76 2.83 -34.17 3.31
CA ILE A 76 4.30 -34.31 3.36
C ILE A 76 4.96 -33.24 2.49
N ARG A 77 4.49 -33.05 1.24
CA ARG A 77 5.02 -32.01 0.36
C ARG A 77 4.78 -30.60 0.91
N GLY A 78 3.59 -30.36 1.47
CA GLY A 78 3.26 -29.10 2.12
C GLY A 78 4.19 -28.80 3.31
N ALA A 79 4.42 -29.79 4.18
CA ALA A 79 5.34 -29.66 5.30
C ALA A 79 6.78 -29.38 4.84
N MET A 80 7.27 -30.08 3.81
CA MET A 80 8.59 -29.82 3.23
C MET A 80 8.72 -28.41 2.63
N ASN A 81 7.70 -27.92 1.97
CA ASN A 81 7.68 -26.56 1.44
C ASN A 81 7.68 -25.50 2.56
N MET A 82 7.06 -25.80 3.70
CA MET A 82 7.03 -24.90 4.87
C MET A 82 8.37 -24.76 5.58
N VAL A 83 9.32 -25.69 5.42
CA VAL A 83 10.63 -25.63 6.08
C VAL A 83 11.36 -24.33 5.75
N ASN A 84 11.45 -23.98 4.46
CA ASN A 84 12.13 -22.76 4.02
C ASN A 84 11.45 -21.51 4.56
N VAL A 85 10.12 -21.47 4.55
CA VAL A 85 9.32 -20.35 5.08
C VAL A 85 9.51 -20.24 6.60
N ALA A 86 9.49 -21.36 7.31
CA ALA A 86 9.68 -21.38 8.77
C ALA A 86 11.08 -20.88 9.18
N ILE A 87 12.13 -21.29 8.46
CA ILE A 87 13.50 -20.81 8.68
C ILE A 87 13.58 -19.30 8.42
N ALA A 88 12.99 -18.82 7.33
CA ALA A 88 12.98 -17.38 7.00
C ALA A 88 12.26 -16.56 8.10
N ILE A 89 11.10 -17.02 8.58
CA ILE A 89 10.36 -16.36 9.66
C ILE A 89 11.16 -16.40 10.98
N ALA A 90 11.76 -17.53 11.33
CA ALA A 90 12.57 -17.63 12.53
C ALA A 90 13.78 -16.68 12.48
N THR A 91 14.47 -16.61 11.34
CA THR A 91 15.58 -15.66 11.13
C THR A 91 15.13 -14.21 11.24
N ALA A 92 14.00 -13.85 10.60
CA ALA A 92 13.41 -12.52 10.73
C ALA A 92 13.05 -12.21 12.19
N GLY A 93 12.50 -13.17 12.93
CA GLY A 93 12.19 -13.02 14.36
C GLY A 93 13.44 -12.75 15.21
N ILE A 94 14.58 -13.42 14.92
CA ILE A 94 15.86 -13.17 15.57
C ILE A 94 16.34 -11.74 15.27
N ILE A 95 16.27 -11.31 14.01
CA ILE A 95 16.65 -9.95 13.62
C ILE A 95 15.80 -8.90 14.35
N VAL A 96 14.46 -9.06 14.34
CA VAL A 96 13.54 -8.16 15.05
C VAL A 96 13.85 -8.12 16.55
N GLY A 97 14.06 -9.27 17.17
CA GLY A 97 14.42 -9.39 18.58
C GLY A 97 15.74 -8.67 18.90
N ALA A 98 16.77 -8.86 18.06
CA ALA A 98 18.06 -8.19 18.23
C ALA A 98 17.94 -6.67 18.06
N VAL A 99 17.25 -6.20 17.02
CA VAL A 99 17.04 -4.78 16.73
C VAL A 99 16.26 -4.10 17.85
N SER A 100 15.21 -4.76 18.37
CA SER A 100 14.39 -4.22 19.45
C SER A 100 15.12 -4.19 20.79
N SER A 101 15.88 -5.25 21.14
CA SER A 101 16.58 -5.36 22.43
C SER A 101 17.82 -4.47 22.52
N THR A 102 18.45 -4.15 21.39
CA THR A 102 19.64 -3.30 21.32
C THR A 102 19.34 -1.81 21.15
N GLY A 103 18.05 -1.44 20.94
CA GLY A 103 17.68 -0.07 20.59
C GLY A 103 18.14 0.37 19.19
N LEU A 104 18.63 -0.58 18.37
CA LEU A 104 19.12 -0.30 17.02
C LEU A 104 18.03 0.33 16.13
N SER A 105 16.75 0.07 16.42
CA SER A 105 15.62 0.70 15.70
C SER A 105 15.74 2.23 15.71
N ASN A 106 16.05 2.83 16.87
CA ASN A 106 16.17 4.28 16.98
C ASN A 106 17.37 4.80 16.18
N ALA A 107 18.51 4.12 16.26
CA ALA A 107 19.67 4.49 15.46
C ALA A 107 19.43 4.36 13.96
N MET A 108 18.68 3.33 13.53
CA MET A 108 18.28 3.18 12.11
C MET A 108 17.37 4.31 11.66
N ILE A 109 16.39 4.71 12.49
CA ILE A 109 15.51 5.85 12.20
C ILE A 109 16.35 7.10 12.00
N GLU A 110 17.29 7.38 12.91
CA GLU A 110 18.18 8.54 12.83
C GLU A 110 19.03 8.56 11.55
N VAL A 111 19.66 7.44 11.20
CA VAL A 111 20.48 7.34 9.99
C VAL A 111 19.62 7.50 8.73
N VAL A 112 18.47 6.86 8.69
CA VAL A 112 17.57 6.93 7.54
C VAL A 112 16.95 8.33 7.41
N GLU A 113 16.60 8.97 8.52
CA GLU A 113 16.12 10.36 8.54
C GLU A 113 17.21 11.32 8.03
N LEU A 114 18.47 11.12 8.47
CA LEU A 114 19.61 11.92 8.01
C LEU A 114 19.81 11.79 6.48
N ILE A 115 19.80 10.57 5.95
CA ILE A 115 20.02 10.33 4.51
C ILE A 115 18.84 10.81 3.68
N SER A 116 17.60 10.61 4.15
CA SER A 116 16.40 11.07 3.46
C SER A 116 16.08 12.55 3.65
N GLY A 117 16.78 13.22 4.59
CA GLY A 117 16.47 14.58 5.00
C GLY A 117 15.05 14.74 5.56
N GLY A 118 14.48 13.67 6.15
CA GLY A 118 13.09 13.63 6.61
C GLY A 118 12.06 13.58 5.46
N ASN A 119 12.51 13.50 4.21
CA ASN A 119 11.62 13.48 3.06
C ASN A 119 11.08 12.06 2.80
N ILE A 120 9.77 11.87 3.00
CA ILE A 120 9.11 10.58 2.83
C ILE A 120 9.26 9.99 1.42
N VAL A 121 9.31 10.81 0.38
CA VAL A 121 9.45 10.34 -1.01
C VAL A 121 10.83 9.75 -1.24
N ILE A 122 11.87 10.40 -0.71
CA ILE A 122 13.25 9.90 -0.79
C ILE A 122 13.38 8.60 0.01
N LEU A 123 12.78 8.55 1.22
CA LEU A 123 12.74 7.34 2.03
C LEU A 123 12.09 6.17 1.29
N LEU A 124 10.90 6.38 0.73
CA LEU A 124 10.20 5.34 -0.02
C LEU A 124 11.03 4.86 -1.21
N PHE A 125 11.68 5.77 -1.94
CA PHE A 125 12.58 5.41 -3.03
C PHE A 125 13.75 4.55 -2.54
N MET A 126 14.38 4.91 -1.42
CA MET A 126 15.46 4.11 -0.83
C MET A 126 14.98 2.71 -0.43
N VAL A 127 13.82 2.59 0.19
CA VAL A 127 13.23 1.30 0.57
C VAL A 127 12.87 0.47 -0.66
N MET A 128 12.34 1.08 -1.72
CA MET A 128 12.10 0.41 -3.00
C MET A 128 13.39 -0.22 -3.55
N VAL A 129 14.46 0.56 -3.63
CA VAL A 129 15.77 0.08 -4.09
C VAL A 129 16.29 -1.05 -3.19
N LEU A 130 16.14 -0.91 -1.88
CA LEU A 130 16.54 -1.95 -0.92
C LEU A 130 15.76 -3.27 -1.15
N CYS A 131 14.44 -3.19 -1.34
CA CYS A 131 13.60 -4.36 -1.66
C CYS A 131 14.06 -5.06 -2.95
N LEU A 132 14.35 -4.28 -3.99
CA LEU A 132 14.82 -4.82 -5.26
C LEU A 132 16.18 -5.50 -5.12
N ILE A 133 17.14 -4.87 -4.44
CA ILE A 133 18.51 -5.42 -4.25
C ILE A 133 18.46 -6.70 -3.41
N LEU A 134 17.78 -6.69 -2.27
CA LEU A 134 17.69 -7.87 -1.40
C LEU A 134 16.93 -9.01 -2.09
N GLY A 135 15.91 -8.68 -2.87
CA GLY A 135 15.14 -9.66 -3.62
C GLY A 135 15.90 -10.35 -4.75
N LEU A 136 17.04 -9.80 -5.21
CA LEU A 136 17.90 -10.50 -6.16
C LEU A 136 18.48 -11.80 -5.59
N GLY A 137 18.61 -11.92 -4.28
CA GLY A 137 19.21 -13.08 -3.62
C GLY A 137 18.30 -13.87 -2.69
N LEU A 138 17.11 -13.35 -2.38
CA LEU A 138 16.19 -13.94 -1.41
C LEU A 138 14.85 -14.31 -2.09
N PRO A 139 14.22 -15.44 -1.66
CA PRO A 139 12.83 -15.70 -2.03
C PRO A 139 11.91 -14.55 -1.58
N THR A 140 10.84 -14.29 -2.31
CA THR A 140 9.90 -13.18 -2.10
C THR A 140 9.44 -13.05 -0.64
N THR A 141 9.04 -14.16 -0.02
CA THR A 141 8.57 -14.16 1.38
C THR A 141 9.67 -13.74 2.35
N ALA A 142 10.90 -14.23 2.16
CA ALA A 142 12.04 -13.89 3.00
C ALA A 142 12.43 -12.42 2.84
N ASN A 143 12.48 -11.93 1.60
CA ASN A 143 12.74 -10.53 1.28
C ASN A 143 11.74 -9.61 1.98
N TYR A 144 10.44 -9.87 1.79
CA TYR A 144 9.38 -9.11 2.46
C TYR A 144 9.54 -9.10 3.99
N LEU A 145 9.75 -10.26 4.61
CA LEU A 145 9.86 -10.36 6.06
C LEU A 145 11.04 -9.56 6.61
N VAL A 146 12.20 -9.66 5.98
CA VAL A 146 13.41 -8.93 6.41
C VAL A 146 13.22 -7.43 6.26
N VAL A 147 12.80 -6.96 5.08
CA VAL A 147 12.64 -5.52 4.85
C VAL A 147 11.51 -4.93 5.68
N ALA A 148 10.38 -5.62 5.80
CA ALA A 148 9.27 -5.16 6.65
C ALA A 148 9.69 -5.06 8.12
N ALA A 149 10.44 -6.04 8.63
CA ALA A 149 10.93 -6.05 10.01
C ALA A 149 11.87 -4.87 10.31
N LEU A 150 12.68 -4.47 9.34
CA LEU A 150 13.66 -3.38 9.49
C LEU A 150 13.05 -2.00 9.21
N MET A 151 12.22 -1.87 8.18
CA MET A 151 11.84 -0.59 7.60
C MET A 151 10.38 -0.19 7.85
N ALA A 152 9.46 -1.11 8.15
CA ALA A 152 8.04 -0.75 8.23
C ALA A 152 7.76 0.31 9.31
N ASN A 153 8.33 0.14 10.50
CA ASN A 153 8.17 1.12 11.59
C ASN A 153 8.87 2.45 11.28
N VAL A 154 10.05 2.39 10.65
CA VAL A 154 10.81 3.59 10.22
C VAL A 154 10.00 4.44 9.25
N ILE A 155 9.36 3.80 8.26
CA ILE A 155 8.50 4.48 7.27
C ILE A 155 7.30 5.14 7.95
N VAL A 156 6.64 4.43 8.89
CA VAL A 156 5.48 4.98 9.62
C VAL A 156 5.89 6.17 10.47
N GLU A 157 7.02 6.11 11.15
CA GLU A 157 7.48 7.16 12.03
C GLU A 157 7.92 8.42 11.26
N ILE A 158 8.74 8.26 10.22
CA ILE A 158 9.14 9.38 9.35
C ILE A 158 7.93 9.95 8.59
N GLY A 159 7.00 9.11 8.16
CA GLY A 159 5.74 9.57 7.58
C GLY A 159 4.95 10.42 8.56
N GLY A 160 4.81 9.98 9.81
CA GLY A 160 4.18 10.74 10.89
C GLY A 160 4.87 12.06 11.16
N ALA A 161 6.20 12.07 11.21
CA ALA A 161 7.00 13.27 11.36
C ALA A 161 6.85 14.26 10.18
N SER A 162 6.54 13.74 8.99
CA SER A 162 6.21 14.53 7.79
C SER A 162 4.72 14.91 7.71
N GLY A 163 3.94 14.62 8.76
CA GLY A 163 2.49 14.91 8.81
C GLY A 163 1.61 14.00 7.97
N ILE A 164 2.13 12.87 7.50
CA ILE A 164 1.38 11.89 6.72
C ILE A 164 1.11 10.68 7.61
N ILE A 165 -0.17 10.44 7.93
CA ILE A 165 -0.56 9.24 8.67
C ILE A 165 -0.55 8.06 7.70
N LEU A 166 0.49 7.23 7.79
CA LEU A 166 0.64 6.05 6.97
C LEU A 166 0.04 4.82 7.66
N PRO A 167 -1.01 4.20 7.09
CA PRO A 167 -1.50 2.93 7.60
C PRO A 167 -0.41 1.86 7.47
N LEU A 168 -0.16 1.12 8.56
CA LEU A 168 0.86 0.08 8.58
C LEU A 168 0.67 -0.96 7.46
N ILE A 169 -0.58 -1.29 7.13
CA ILE A 169 -0.91 -2.21 6.04
C ILE A 169 -0.45 -1.68 4.67
N ALA A 170 -0.55 -0.36 4.43
CA ALA A 170 -0.07 0.25 3.18
C ALA A 170 1.45 0.13 3.06
N VAL A 171 2.18 0.33 4.18
CA VAL A 171 3.63 0.17 4.24
C VAL A 171 4.04 -1.28 4.00
N HIS A 172 3.36 -2.23 4.64
CA HIS A 172 3.61 -3.66 4.40
C HIS A 172 3.35 -4.06 2.94
N LEU A 173 2.27 -3.57 2.33
CA LEU A 173 1.99 -3.80 0.91
C LEU A 173 3.05 -3.16 0.02
N TYR A 174 3.53 -1.97 0.36
CA TYR A 174 4.62 -1.32 -0.36
C TYR A 174 5.87 -2.20 -0.43
N VAL A 175 6.35 -2.66 0.73
CA VAL A 175 7.51 -3.55 0.83
C VAL A 175 7.27 -4.87 0.10
N PHE A 176 6.07 -5.45 0.24
CA PHE A 176 5.70 -6.71 -0.38
C PHE A 176 5.70 -6.63 -1.92
N TYR A 177 5.09 -5.60 -2.49
CA TYR A 177 5.04 -5.42 -3.94
C TYR A 177 6.43 -5.23 -4.56
N PHE A 178 7.28 -4.40 -3.96
CA PHE A 178 8.65 -4.24 -4.45
C PHE A 178 9.51 -5.47 -4.21
N GLY A 179 9.24 -6.24 -3.17
CA GLY A 179 9.82 -7.55 -2.95
C GLY A 179 9.46 -8.57 -4.03
N LEU A 180 8.19 -8.56 -4.49
CA LEU A 180 7.72 -9.40 -5.61
C LEU A 180 8.39 -9.03 -6.93
N MET A 181 8.53 -7.73 -7.22
CA MET A 181 9.13 -7.26 -8.47
C MET A 181 10.57 -7.76 -8.67
N ALA A 182 11.29 -8.02 -7.59
CA ALA A 182 12.64 -8.56 -7.67
C ALA A 182 12.71 -9.94 -8.34
N ASP A 183 11.65 -10.77 -8.22
CA ASP A 183 11.60 -12.11 -8.83
C ASP A 183 11.57 -12.10 -10.38
N VAL A 184 11.21 -11.00 -10.99
CA VAL A 184 11.20 -10.83 -12.45
C VAL A 184 12.29 -9.87 -12.95
N THR A 185 12.93 -9.14 -12.02
CA THR A 185 13.92 -8.11 -12.36
C THR A 185 15.24 -8.76 -12.78
N PRO A 186 15.78 -8.46 -13.99
CA PRO A 186 17.11 -8.89 -14.36
C PRO A 186 18.18 -8.30 -13.39
N PRO A 187 19.32 -9.00 -13.19
CA PRO A 187 19.78 -10.21 -13.88
C PRO A 187 19.32 -11.55 -13.28
N VAL A 188 18.74 -11.56 -12.08
CA VAL A 188 18.45 -12.81 -11.36
C VAL A 188 17.06 -13.38 -11.69
N GLY A 189 16.02 -12.58 -11.74
CA GLY A 189 14.65 -12.88 -12.18
C GLY A 189 14.21 -14.35 -12.25
N LEU A 190 14.11 -15.06 -11.11
CA LEU A 190 13.84 -16.51 -11.08
C LEU A 190 12.58 -16.90 -11.84
N ALA A 191 11.52 -16.11 -11.73
CA ALA A 191 10.26 -16.34 -12.44
C ALA A 191 10.43 -16.19 -13.95
N ALA A 192 11.24 -15.22 -14.40
CA ALA A 192 11.54 -15.01 -15.81
C ALA A 192 12.36 -16.17 -16.40
N TYR A 193 13.31 -16.72 -15.65
CA TYR A 193 14.06 -17.91 -16.06
C TYR A 193 13.16 -19.14 -16.18
N ALA A 194 12.25 -19.34 -15.24
CA ALA A 194 11.27 -20.43 -15.30
C ALA A 194 10.34 -20.29 -16.53
N ALA A 195 9.84 -19.09 -16.79
CA ALA A 195 9.02 -18.81 -17.98
C ALA A 195 9.79 -19.02 -19.28
N ALA A 196 11.08 -18.60 -19.34
CA ALA A 196 11.94 -18.81 -20.49
C ALA A 196 12.22 -20.28 -20.77
N ALA A 197 12.38 -21.10 -19.71
CA ALA A 197 12.56 -22.55 -19.84
C ALA A 197 11.33 -23.22 -20.47
N ILE A 198 10.11 -22.77 -20.14
CA ILE A 198 8.86 -23.28 -20.71
C ILE A 198 8.70 -22.82 -22.15
N SER A 199 8.93 -21.54 -22.43
CA SER A 199 8.75 -20.94 -23.76
C SER A 199 9.91 -21.22 -24.72
N ARG A 200 11.03 -21.76 -24.22
CA ARG A 200 12.29 -21.96 -24.95
C ARG A 200 12.85 -20.63 -25.49
N ALA A 201 12.59 -19.53 -24.80
CA ALA A 201 13.09 -18.21 -25.13
C ALA A 201 14.39 -17.89 -24.38
N ASP A 202 15.03 -16.77 -24.74
CA ASP A 202 16.19 -16.25 -24.02
C ASP A 202 15.77 -15.75 -22.62
N PRO A 203 16.38 -16.22 -21.53
CA PRO A 203 15.98 -15.88 -20.18
C PRO A 203 16.11 -14.37 -19.87
N ILE A 204 17.20 -13.75 -20.33
CA ILE A 204 17.44 -12.32 -20.06
C ILE A 204 16.43 -11.45 -20.81
N LYS A 205 16.18 -11.74 -22.08
CA LYS A 205 15.15 -11.03 -22.85
C LYS A 205 13.77 -11.23 -22.26
N THR A 206 13.46 -12.44 -21.79
CA THR A 206 12.21 -12.74 -21.09
C THR A 206 12.11 -11.91 -19.80
N GLY A 207 13.17 -11.80 -19.00
CA GLY A 207 13.23 -11.00 -17.78
C GLY A 207 13.06 -9.51 -18.07
N VAL A 208 13.75 -8.96 -19.08
CA VAL A 208 13.58 -7.57 -19.48
C VAL A 208 12.13 -7.28 -19.89
N GLN A 209 11.51 -8.19 -20.66
CA GLN A 209 10.12 -8.03 -21.06
C GLN A 209 9.15 -8.15 -19.88
N ALA A 210 9.40 -9.08 -18.96
CA ALA A 210 8.62 -9.26 -17.75
C ALA A 210 8.71 -7.99 -16.86
N PHE A 211 9.90 -7.50 -16.60
CA PHE A 211 10.12 -6.25 -15.86
C PHE A 211 9.42 -5.05 -16.51
N TYR A 212 9.50 -4.94 -17.83
CA TYR A 212 8.80 -3.90 -18.58
C TYR A 212 7.27 -3.96 -18.40
N TYR A 213 6.70 -5.15 -18.28
CA TYR A 213 5.28 -5.29 -17.94
C TYR A 213 5.00 -4.99 -16.48
N GLU A 214 5.85 -5.40 -15.57
CA GLU A 214 5.63 -5.29 -14.13
C GLU A 214 5.84 -3.87 -13.60
N ILE A 215 6.75 -3.08 -14.19
CA ILE A 215 6.97 -1.69 -13.79
C ILE A 215 5.68 -0.85 -13.80
N ARG A 216 4.68 -1.26 -14.58
CA ARG A 216 3.36 -0.61 -14.61
C ARG A 216 2.58 -0.85 -13.33
N THR A 217 2.80 -1.98 -12.67
CA THR A 217 2.17 -2.30 -11.39
C THR A 217 2.89 -1.64 -10.22
N ALA A 218 4.14 -1.19 -10.41
CA ALA A 218 4.93 -0.49 -9.41
C ALA A 218 4.29 0.81 -8.90
N ILE A 219 3.38 1.40 -9.67
CA ILE A 219 2.64 2.59 -9.24
C ILE A 219 1.69 2.28 -8.07
N LEU A 220 1.13 1.07 -8.01
CA LEU A 220 0.11 0.70 -7.02
C LEU A 220 0.61 0.83 -5.57
N PRO A 221 1.76 0.24 -5.19
CA PRO A 221 2.26 0.36 -3.82
C PRO A 221 2.55 1.82 -3.44
N ILE A 222 3.02 2.64 -4.37
CA ILE A 222 3.21 4.08 -4.15
C ILE A 222 1.87 4.75 -3.89
N VAL A 223 0.84 4.41 -4.68
CA VAL A 223 -0.49 4.99 -4.52
C VAL A 223 -1.13 4.56 -3.21
N PHE A 224 -0.96 3.32 -2.75
CA PHE A 224 -1.49 2.86 -1.45
C PHE A 224 -0.95 3.66 -0.28
N ILE A 225 0.32 4.06 -0.33
CA ILE A 225 0.93 4.92 0.70
C ILE A 225 0.21 6.27 0.79
N PHE A 226 -0.10 6.86 -0.35
CA PHE A 226 -0.65 8.22 -0.42
C PHE A 226 -2.18 8.28 -0.54
N ASN A 227 -2.83 7.16 -0.84
CA ASN A 227 -4.29 7.06 -0.94
C ASN A 227 -4.79 5.75 -0.29
N PRO A 228 -4.93 5.75 1.05
CA PRO A 228 -5.38 4.57 1.80
C PRO A 228 -6.80 4.11 1.47
N GLU A 229 -7.63 4.96 0.86
CA GLU A 229 -8.99 4.60 0.45
C GLU A 229 -8.99 3.46 -0.57
N LEU A 230 -7.93 3.31 -1.39
CA LEU A 230 -7.76 2.16 -2.29
C LEU A 230 -7.62 0.83 -1.54
N LEU A 231 -7.25 0.87 -0.27
CA LEU A 231 -7.23 -0.26 0.65
C LEU A 231 -8.53 -0.36 1.47
N LEU A 232 -9.56 0.40 1.07
CA LEU A 232 -10.85 0.53 1.75
C LEU A 232 -10.75 1.06 3.20
N ILE A 233 -9.65 1.74 3.54
CA ILE A 233 -9.46 2.38 4.83
C ILE A 233 -10.22 3.71 4.82
N GLY A 234 -11.11 3.91 5.81
CA GLY A 234 -11.96 5.10 5.90
C GLY A 234 -13.21 5.05 5.01
N VAL A 235 -13.43 3.96 4.27
CA VAL A 235 -14.63 3.76 3.45
C VAL A 235 -15.79 3.33 4.33
N THR A 236 -16.81 4.17 4.44
CA THR A 236 -17.97 3.96 5.32
C THR A 236 -19.19 3.37 4.63
N SER A 237 -19.27 3.45 3.29
CA SER A 237 -20.42 2.98 2.52
C SER A 237 -20.01 2.10 1.33
N VAL A 238 -20.87 1.16 0.96
CA VAL A 238 -20.65 0.28 -0.21
C VAL A 238 -20.56 1.09 -1.50
N TRP A 239 -21.36 2.13 -1.64
CA TRP A 239 -21.34 3.00 -2.83
C TRP A 239 -20.03 3.78 -2.97
N HIS A 240 -19.47 4.25 -1.85
CA HIS A 240 -18.15 4.87 -1.84
C HIS A 240 -17.06 3.87 -2.26
N GLY A 241 -17.13 2.63 -1.75
CA GLY A 241 -16.22 1.56 -2.18
C GLY A 241 -16.32 1.24 -3.68
N VAL A 242 -17.52 1.21 -4.25
CA VAL A 242 -17.74 1.02 -5.69
C VAL A 242 -17.17 2.20 -6.50
N LEU A 243 -17.37 3.43 -6.02
CA LEU A 243 -16.79 4.62 -6.67
C LEU A 243 -15.25 4.52 -6.71
N ILE A 244 -14.61 4.22 -5.58
CA ILE A 244 -13.15 4.06 -5.49
C ILE A 244 -12.67 2.97 -6.46
N PHE A 245 -13.37 1.84 -6.53
CA PHE A 245 -13.03 0.76 -7.46
C PHE A 245 -13.08 1.20 -8.91
N ILE A 246 -14.13 1.92 -9.32
CA ILE A 246 -14.28 2.45 -10.69
C ILE A 246 -13.18 3.46 -11.00
N VAL A 247 -12.90 4.37 -10.07
CA VAL A 247 -11.84 5.37 -10.20
C VAL A 247 -10.48 4.69 -10.34
N ALA A 248 -10.19 3.67 -9.53
CA ALA A 248 -8.97 2.89 -9.61
C ALA A 248 -8.83 2.18 -10.97
N LEU A 249 -9.91 1.58 -11.50
CA LEU A 249 -9.90 0.97 -12.83
C LEU A 249 -9.56 1.98 -13.94
N ILE A 250 -10.17 3.16 -13.91
CA ILE A 250 -9.90 4.23 -14.87
C ILE A 250 -8.44 4.69 -14.77
N ALA A 251 -7.94 4.85 -13.55
CA ALA A 251 -6.56 5.27 -13.30
C ALA A 251 -5.55 4.26 -13.84
N ILE A 252 -5.72 2.97 -13.52
CA ILE A 252 -4.84 1.87 -13.97
C ILE A 252 -4.90 1.75 -15.49
N PHE A 253 -6.08 1.80 -16.07
CA PHE A 253 -6.27 1.75 -17.52
C PHE A 253 -5.54 2.91 -18.22
N SER A 254 -5.71 4.14 -17.72
CA SER A 254 -5.05 5.32 -18.26
C SER A 254 -3.52 5.24 -18.14
N PHE A 255 -3.02 4.83 -16.98
CA PHE A 255 -1.59 4.63 -16.74
C PHE A 255 -0.99 3.55 -17.65
N THR A 256 -1.65 2.40 -17.75
CA THR A 256 -1.20 1.29 -18.59
C THR A 256 -1.17 1.69 -20.06
N SER A 257 -2.19 2.42 -20.53
CA SER A 257 -2.24 2.94 -21.91
C SER A 257 -1.10 3.92 -22.18
N ALA A 258 -0.85 4.84 -21.24
CA ALA A 258 0.26 5.79 -21.32
C ALA A 258 1.62 5.07 -21.37
N ALA A 259 1.84 4.09 -20.48
CA ALA A 259 3.07 3.32 -20.40
C ALA A 259 3.30 2.43 -21.64
N GLN A 260 2.24 1.94 -22.27
CA GLN A 260 2.34 1.17 -23.53
C GLN A 260 2.50 2.04 -24.77
N GLY A 261 2.17 3.32 -24.66
CA GLY A 261 2.09 4.20 -25.82
C GLY A 261 0.96 3.85 -26.79
N TRP A 262 -0.09 3.17 -26.28
CA TRP A 262 -1.22 2.67 -27.08
C TRP A 262 -2.53 2.74 -26.31
N LEU A 263 -3.57 3.25 -26.96
CA LEU A 263 -4.93 3.22 -26.44
C LEU A 263 -5.87 2.55 -27.47
N LEU A 264 -6.38 3.28 -28.43
CA LEU A 264 -7.08 2.78 -29.61
C LEU A 264 -6.15 2.72 -30.83
N THR A 265 -5.20 3.64 -30.88
CA THR A 265 -4.11 3.75 -31.84
C THR A 265 -2.82 4.06 -31.09
N LYS A 266 -1.69 4.15 -31.81
CA LYS A 266 -0.43 4.61 -31.23
C LYS A 266 -0.59 6.02 -30.68
N LEU A 267 -0.24 6.21 -29.40
CA LEU A 267 -0.35 7.50 -28.72
C LEU A 267 0.73 8.47 -29.20
N ARG A 268 0.32 9.74 -29.32
CA ARG A 268 1.25 10.86 -29.49
C ARG A 268 1.81 11.26 -28.12
N TRP A 269 2.98 11.88 -28.09
CA TRP A 269 3.66 12.25 -26.84
C TRP A 269 2.78 13.08 -25.88
N TYR A 270 1.98 14.02 -26.40
CA TYR A 270 1.06 14.82 -25.58
C TYR A 270 -0.14 14.04 -25.06
N GLU A 271 -0.63 13.03 -25.79
CA GLU A 271 -1.70 12.15 -25.32
C GLU A 271 -1.21 11.26 -24.16
N ILE A 272 0.08 10.87 -24.18
CA ILE A 272 0.73 10.19 -23.05
C ILE A 272 0.74 11.09 -21.82
N LEU A 273 1.16 12.37 -21.97
CA LEU A 273 1.15 13.32 -20.86
C LEU A 273 -0.28 13.55 -20.32
N LEU A 274 -1.26 13.70 -21.19
CA LEU A 274 -2.65 13.86 -20.79
C LEU A 274 -3.19 12.64 -20.04
N LEU A 275 -2.86 11.41 -20.49
CA LEU A 275 -3.22 10.18 -19.77
C LEU A 275 -2.54 10.08 -18.41
N LEU A 276 -1.31 10.56 -18.26
CA LEU A 276 -0.64 10.64 -16.95
C LEU A 276 -1.34 11.65 -16.03
N ILE A 277 -1.82 12.78 -16.56
CA ILE A 277 -2.64 13.74 -15.80
C ILE A 277 -3.95 13.09 -15.36
N VAL A 278 -4.64 12.34 -16.23
CA VAL A 278 -5.82 11.55 -15.86
C VAL A 278 -5.48 10.59 -14.71
N THR A 279 -4.37 9.87 -14.83
CA THR A 279 -3.92 8.92 -13.78
C THR A 279 -3.72 9.61 -12.44
N VAL A 280 -3.03 10.76 -12.42
CA VAL A 280 -2.80 11.54 -11.20
C VAL A 280 -4.11 12.09 -10.67
N SER A 281 -5.01 12.58 -11.52
CA SER A 281 -6.33 13.10 -11.12
C SER A 281 -7.17 12.02 -10.42
N MET A 282 -7.08 10.77 -10.90
CA MET A 282 -7.83 9.65 -10.32
C MET A 282 -7.19 9.09 -9.06
N PHE A 283 -5.87 8.88 -9.05
CA PHE A 283 -5.18 8.31 -7.90
C PHE A 283 -4.90 9.29 -6.77
N ARG A 284 -4.66 10.55 -7.11
CA ARG A 284 -4.27 11.61 -6.16
C ARG A 284 -5.06 12.90 -6.41
N PRO A 285 -6.40 12.86 -6.26
CA PRO A 285 -7.23 14.05 -6.44
C PRO A 285 -6.80 15.19 -5.50
N ASP A 286 -6.37 14.86 -4.28
CA ASP A 286 -5.87 15.83 -3.31
C ASP A 286 -4.66 16.63 -3.83
N PHE A 287 -3.76 16.01 -4.59
CA PHE A 287 -2.59 16.69 -5.13
C PHE A 287 -2.95 17.86 -6.06
N LEU A 288 -3.96 17.69 -6.89
CA LEU A 288 -4.45 18.73 -7.78
C LEU A 288 -5.34 19.72 -7.04
N MET A 289 -6.21 19.20 -6.15
CA MET A 289 -7.10 20.05 -5.36
C MET A 289 -6.33 21.02 -4.47
N ASN A 290 -5.25 20.57 -3.81
CA ASN A 290 -4.42 21.39 -2.93
C ASN A 290 -3.70 22.53 -3.65
N ARG A 291 -3.53 22.45 -4.98
CA ARG A 291 -2.99 23.55 -5.79
C ARG A 291 -3.99 24.70 -5.96
N ILE A 292 -5.28 24.40 -5.95
CA ILE A 292 -6.36 25.37 -6.18
C ILE A 292 -7.00 25.76 -4.83
N PHE A 293 -7.27 24.76 -3.98
CA PHE A 293 -7.89 24.90 -2.67
C PHE A 293 -7.03 24.16 -1.64
N PRO A 294 -6.12 24.86 -0.94
CA PRO A 294 -5.23 24.25 0.05
C PRO A 294 -6.05 23.56 1.16
N GLU A 295 -5.63 22.38 1.54
CA GLU A 295 -6.27 21.63 2.64
C GLU A 295 -6.04 22.30 4.00
N TYR A 296 -4.91 22.98 4.14
CA TYR A 296 -4.51 23.67 5.35
C TYR A 296 -4.20 25.13 5.02
N ILE A 297 -4.62 26.00 5.91
CA ILE A 297 -4.36 27.44 5.88
C ILE A 297 -3.56 27.83 7.12
N ALA A 298 -2.74 28.89 7.01
CA ALA A 298 -1.97 29.38 8.15
C ALA A 298 -2.91 29.77 9.31
N TYR A 299 -2.57 29.34 10.50
CA TYR A 299 -3.25 29.74 11.72
C TYR A 299 -2.70 31.07 12.21
N ASN A 300 -3.48 32.14 11.99
CA ASN A 300 -3.06 33.54 12.27
C ASN A 300 -3.73 34.13 13.52
N GLN A 301 -4.38 33.32 14.34
CA GLN A 301 -5.07 33.75 15.56
C GLN A 301 -4.16 33.64 16.77
N ASP A 302 -4.52 34.30 17.88
CA ASP A 302 -3.79 34.16 19.13
C ASP A 302 -3.91 32.72 19.66
N PHE A 303 -2.80 32.12 20.05
CA PHE A 303 -2.76 30.75 20.55
C PHE A 303 -3.46 30.58 21.89
N ASN A 304 -3.61 31.67 22.66
CA ASN A 304 -4.34 31.72 23.94
C ASN A 304 -5.85 31.90 23.75
N GLU A 305 -6.31 32.37 22.59
CA GLU A 305 -7.72 32.62 22.35
C GLU A 305 -8.50 31.32 22.20
N ALA A 306 -9.52 31.14 23.04
CA ALA A 306 -10.43 30.00 22.94
C ALA A 306 -11.46 30.27 21.85
N ILE A 307 -11.43 29.47 20.79
CA ILE A 307 -12.29 29.61 19.63
C ILE A 307 -13.33 28.48 19.63
N HIS A 308 -14.54 28.81 19.26
CA HIS A 308 -15.61 27.84 19.07
C HIS A 308 -15.51 27.22 17.68
N TYR A 309 -15.39 25.88 17.62
CA TYR A 309 -15.32 25.14 16.37
C TYR A 309 -16.63 24.36 16.14
N GLU A 310 -17.42 24.78 15.16
CA GLU A 310 -18.69 24.12 14.80
C GLU A 310 -18.45 22.76 14.13
N GLU A 311 -17.35 22.63 13.39
CA GLU A 311 -16.98 21.43 12.65
C GLU A 311 -15.66 20.84 13.14
N GLN A 312 -15.47 19.54 12.84
CA GLN A 312 -14.22 18.87 13.13
C GLN A 312 -13.05 19.51 12.33
N ARG A 313 -12.00 19.87 13.02
CA ARG A 313 -10.81 20.49 12.43
C ARG A 313 -9.55 19.72 12.79
N LYS A 314 -8.54 19.90 11.96
CA LYS A 314 -7.18 19.40 12.25
C LYS A 314 -6.24 20.59 12.34
N LEU A 315 -5.53 20.69 13.46
CA LEU A 315 -4.46 21.65 13.66
C LEU A 315 -3.13 20.93 13.41
N ARG A 316 -2.24 21.53 12.62
CA ARG A 316 -0.87 21.08 12.40
C ARG A 316 0.10 22.06 13.04
N LEU A 317 1.00 21.50 13.84
CA LEU A 317 2.09 22.21 14.49
C LEU A 317 3.39 21.81 13.79
N HIS A 318 4.06 22.77 13.17
CA HIS A 318 5.35 22.58 12.54
C HIS A 318 6.44 23.03 13.51
N VAL A 319 7.37 22.13 13.79
CA VAL A 319 8.45 22.40 14.73
C VAL A 319 9.80 22.08 14.12
N THR A 320 10.79 22.87 14.47
CA THR A 320 12.20 22.58 14.25
C THR A 320 12.80 22.09 15.56
N ARG A 321 13.40 20.92 15.53
CA ARG A 321 14.13 20.34 16.68
C ARG A 321 15.61 20.37 16.39
N TYR A 322 16.35 21.01 17.27
CA TYR A 322 17.80 21.02 17.20
C TYR A 322 18.37 19.75 17.86
N THR A 323 19.21 19.04 17.13
CA THR A 323 19.87 17.82 17.59
C THR A 323 21.36 17.89 17.33
N ASP A 324 22.15 17.00 17.94
CA ASP A 324 23.60 16.91 17.71
C ASP A 324 23.98 16.67 16.24
N TYR A 325 23.00 16.20 15.42
CA TYR A 325 23.16 15.94 14.00
C TYR A 325 22.55 17.02 13.08
N GLY A 326 22.14 18.16 13.67
CA GLY A 326 21.55 19.29 12.94
C GLY A 326 20.05 19.51 13.21
N GLU A 327 19.46 20.38 12.41
CA GLU A 327 18.05 20.74 12.49
C GLU A 327 17.16 19.63 11.92
N ARG A 328 16.06 19.33 12.62
CA ARG A 328 15.05 18.36 12.17
C ARG A 328 13.68 19.00 12.16
N TYR A 329 13.02 18.96 11.03
CA TYR A 329 11.67 19.43 10.86
C TYR A 329 10.68 18.32 11.19
N LYS A 330 9.74 18.58 12.12
CA LYS A 330 8.68 17.66 12.50
C LYS A 330 7.34 18.36 12.44
N MET A 331 6.29 17.57 12.13
CA MET A 331 4.92 18.07 12.13
C MET A 331 4.06 17.18 13.03
N PHE A 332 3.26 17.82 13.87
CA PHE A 332 2.32 17.16 14.77
C PHE A 332 0.89 17.61 14.45
N ALA A 333 -0.02 16.66 14.24
CA ALA A 333 -1.40 16.96 13.95
C ALA A 333 -2.29 16.69 15.16
N PHE A 334 -3.16 17.64 15.50
CA PHE A 334 -4.12 17.56 16.59
C PHE A 334 -5.54 17.62 16.02
N LEU A 335 -6.44 16.82 16.58
CA LEU A 335 -7.84 16.79 16.17
C LEU A 335 -8.64 17.69 17.12
N ILE A 336 -9.46 18.58 16.54
CA ILE A 336 -10.41 19.42 17.27
C ILE A 336 -11.79 18.84 17.01
N GLU A 337 -12.47 18.41 18.08
CA GLU A 337 -13.81 17.85 17.98
C GLU A 337 -14.86 18.95 17.75
N PRO A 338 -15.93 18.65 16.99
CA PRO A 338 -17.00 19.62 16.73
C PRO A 338 -17.73 20.02 18.02
N GLY A 339 -18.17 21.28 18.09
CA GLY A 339 -18.87 21.84 19.25
C GLY A 339 -17.96 22.17 20.43
N THR A 340 -16.63 22.13 20.25
CA THR A 340 -15.69 22.50 21.34
C THR A 340 -15.26 23.96 21.24
N THR A 341 -15.11 24.58 22.42
CA THR A 341 -14.47 25.90 22.56
C THR A 341 -13.14 25.69 23.25
N VAL A 342 -12.05 25.83 22.55
CA VAL A 342 -10.71 25.48 23.05
C VAL A 342 -9.67 26.41 22.45
N SER A 343 -8.65 26.75 23.25
CA SER A 343 -7.44 27.41 22.74
C SER A 343 -6.45 26.38 22.19
N VAL A 344 -5.50 26.84 21.37
CA VAL A 344 -4.44 25.95 20.86
C VAL A 344 -3.60 25.40 22.00
N LEU A 345 -3.32 26.22 23.01
CA LEU A 345 -2.50 25.80 24.14
C LEU A 345 -3.22 24.76 25.00
N ASP A 346 -4.52 24.94 25.27
CA ASP A 346 -5.32 23.96 26.01
C ASP A 346 -5.46 22.64 25.25
N LEU A 347 -5.70 22.72 23.92
CA LEU A 347 -5.82 21.55 23.07
C LEU A 347 -4.54 20.70 23.05
N THR A 348 -3.40 21.37 22.97
CA THR A 348 -2.10 20.70 22.83
C THR A 348 -1.45 20.40 24.17
N GLY A 349 -1.74 21.18 25.19
CA GLY A 349 -1.04 21.17 26.49
C GLY A 349 0.37 21.76 26.40
N LEU A 350 0.58 22.73 25.51
CA LEU A 350 1.85 23.42 25.30
C LEU A 350 1.84 24.75 26.09
N GLU A 351 2.99 25.14 26.59
CA GLU A 351 3.29 26.51 26.94
C GLU A 351 4.39 27.01 25.99
N LEU A 352 4.13 28.12 25.33
CA LEU A 352 4.99 28.67 24.30
C LEU A 352 5.58 29.99 24.74
N GLU A 353 6.90 30.15 24.61
CA GLU A 353 7.61 31.41 24.81
C GLU A 353 8.19 31.92 23.50
N LYS A 354 8.06 33.23 23.25
CA LYS A 354 8.56 33.84 22.03
C LYS A 354 10.08 34.01 22.12
N ASN A 355 10.79 33.46 21.11
CA ASN A 355 12.23 33.55 21.02
C ASN A 355 12.70 34.81 20.25
N GLU A 356 14.03 35.02 20.23
CA GLU A 356 14.66 36.17 19.56
C GLU A 356 14.41 36.20 18.04
N SER A 357 14.16 35.05 17.42
CA SER A 357 13.87 34.90 16.00
C SER A 357 12.40 35.14 15.63
N ASN A 358 11.59 35.61 16.59
CA ASN A 358 10.13 35.83 16.43
C ASN A 358 9.31 34.55 16.26
N ASN A 359 9.92 33.38 16.48
CA ASN A 359 9.27 32.07 16.57
C ASN A 359 8.90 31.79 18.03
N TYR A 360 8.31 30.62 18.28
CA TYR A 360 7.91 30.22 19.63
C TYR A 360 8.63 28.94 20.03
N ASP A 361 9.27 28.94 21.20
CA ASP A 361 9.89 27.77 21.79
C ASP A 361 8.90 27.07 22.73
N VAL A 362 8.92 25.76 22.77
CA VAL A 362 8.16 24.97 23.73
C VAL A 362 8.82 25.11 25.10
N ALA A 363 8.29 26.00 25.91
CA ALA A 363 8.80 26.30 27.27
C ALA A 363 8.37 25.24 28.27
N ASN A 364 7.14 24.72 28.15
CA ASN A 364 6.61 23.68 29.02
C ASN A 364 5.63 22.78 28.32
N LEU A 365 5.45 21.55 28.86
CA LEU A 365 4.54 20.51 28.37
C LEU A 365 3.67 20.00 29.52
N THR A 366 2.36 19.99 29.35
CA THR A 366 1.46 19.36 30.29
C THR A 366 1.74 17.86 30.36
N TYR A 367 2.03 17.32 31.55
CA TYR A 367 2.28 15.90 31.77
C TYR A 367 1.14 15.04 31.25
N MET A 368 1.43 14.05 30.42
CA MET A 368 0.49 13.23 29.66
C MET A 368 -0.44 14.02 28.73
N GLY A 369 -0.09 15.27 28.40
CA GLY A 369 -0.83 16.09 27.43
C GLY A 369 -0.79 15.56 26.00
N ALA A 370 -1.60 16.17 25.14
CA ALA A 370 -1.70 15.70 23.75
C ALA A 370 -0.38 15.88 22.97
N ALA A 371 0.34 16.95 23.21
CA ALA A 371 1.63 17.22 22.55
C ALA A 371 2.73 16.27 23.03
N GLU A 372 2.83 16.02 24.33
CA GLU A 372 3.81 15.10 24.90
C GLU A 372 3.59 13.66 24.36
N LYS A 373 2.35 13.19 24.36
CA LYS A 373 1.99 11.86 23.80
C LYS A 373 2.34 11.72 22.34
N LYS A 374 2.36 12.79 21.58
CA LYS A 374 2.75 12.81 20.17
C LYS A 374 4.26 12.98 19.97
N GLY A 375 5.02 13.20 21.04
CA GLY A 375 6.47 13.27 21.00
C GLY A 375 7.03 14.69 20.77
N VAL A 376 6.25 15.74 21.00
CA VAL A 376 6.77 17.11 21.13
C VAL A 376 7.68 17.15 22.35
N LYS A 377 8.79 17.85 22.27
CA LYS A 377 9.80 17.96 23.35
C LYS A 377 10.02 19.42 23.79
N PHE A 378 10.58 19.57 24.97
CA PHE A 378 11.08 20.86 25.42
C PHE A 378 12.08 21.42 24.40
N TYR A 379 12.07 22.73 24.23
CA TYR A 379 12.92 23.47 23.29
C TYR A 379 12.72 23.12 21.81
N ASP A 380 11.64 22.43 21.47
CA ASP A 380 11.20 22.37 20.06
C ASP A 380 10.76 23.77 19.64
N GLU A 381 11.30 24.29 18.55
CA GLU A 381 10.95 25.61 18.04
C GLU A 381 9.72 25.49 17.10
N VAL A 382 8.61 26.13 17.47
CA VAL A 382 7.40 26.17 16.65
C VAL A 382 7.57 27.22 15.55
N THR A 383 7.71 26.79 14.32
CA THR A 383 7.93 27.66 13.17
C THR A 383 6.63 28.24 12.62
N HIS A 384 5.61 27.41 12.48
CA HIS A 384 4.27 27.84 12.04
C HIS A 384 3.20 26.82 12.43
N MET A 385 1.97 27.28 12.43
CA MET A 385 0.79 26.44 12.65
C MET A 385 -0.16 26.57 11.49
N GLU A 386 -0.85 25.47 11.18
CA GLU A 386 -1.84 25.39 10.12
C GLU A 386 -3.12 24.76 10.64
N ILE A 387 -4.25 25.20 10.11
CA ILE A 387 -5.56 24.60 10.42
C ILE A 387 -6.24 24.16 9.14
N SER A 388 -7.02 23.07 9.21
CA SER A 388 -7.76 22.59 8.05
C SER A 388 -8.79 23.63 7.57
N SER A 389 -8.87 23.84 6.24
CA SER A 389 -9.82 24.76 5.61
C SER A 389 -11.25 24.21 5.67
N ILE A 390 -12.27 25.08 5.87
CA ILE A 390 -13.70 24.73 5.80
C ILE A 390 -14.21 24.75 4.37
N ASP A 391 -13.81 25.80 3.61
CA ASP A 391 -14.39 26.12 2.32
C ASP A 391 -13.83 25.27 1.17
N ARG A 392 -13.18 24.15 1.50
CA ARG A 392 -12.59 23.26 0.51
C ARG A 392 -13.66 22.39 -0.14
N PRO A 393 -13.82 22.44 -1.49
CA PRO A 393 -14.69 21.52 -2.21
C PRO A 393 -14.27 20.07 -2.01
N GLN A 394 -15.21 19.15 -2.17
CA GLN A 394 -14.92 17.73 -2.10
C GLN A 394 -13.90 17.35 -3.18
N LYS A 395 -12.86 16.58 -2.80
CA LYS A 395 -11.78 16.15 -3.71
C LYS A 395 -12.29 15.35 -4.92
N GLU A 396 -13.45 14.73 -4.80
CA GLU A 396 -14.13 13.92 -5.80
C GLU A 396 -14.49 14.72 -7.07
N TYR A 397 -14.62 16.04 -6.99
CA TYR A 397 -14.84 16.89 -8.19
C TYR A 397 -13.69 16.79 -9.20
N ILE A 398 -12.47 16.48 -8.75
CA ILE A 398 -11.33 16.25 -9.64
C ILE A 398 -11.53 15.02 -10.53
N TYR A 399 -12.29 14.01 -10.08
CA TYR A 399 -12.61 12.85 -10.91
C TYR A 399 -13.38 13.24 -12.18
N ILE A 400 -14.28 14.22 -12.08
CA ILE A 400 -15.02 14.72 -13.25
C ILE A 400 -14.07 15.29 -14.29
N PHE A 401 -13.10 16.10 -13.84
CA PHE A 401 -12.07 16.65 -14.73
C PHE A 401 -11.27 15.53 -15.42
N GLY A 402 -10.82 14.53 -14.68
CA GLY A 402 -10.07 13.39 -15.23
C GLY A 402 -10.87 12.58 -16.23
N ILE A 403 -12.17 12.32 -15.95
CA ILE A 403 -13.07 11.59 -16.86
C ILE A 403 -13.28 12.39 -18.16
N LEU A 404 -13.53 13.69 -18.08
CA LEU A 404 -13.70 14.55 -19.25
C LEU A 404 -12.46 14.55 -20.13
N LEU A 405 -11.27 14.64 -19.50
CA LEU A 405 -10.00 14.60 -20.21
C LEU A 405 -9.78 13.24 -20.91
N LEU A 406 -10.10 12.12 -20.24
CA LEU A 406 -10.04 10.80 -20.85
C LEU A 406 -10.97 10.66 -22.04
N LEU A 407 -12.21 11.14 -21.94
CA LEU A 407 -13.19 11.13 -23.02
C LEU A 407 -12.70 11.95 -24.23
N LEU A 408 -12.07 13.09 -23.99
CA LEU A 408 -11.48 13.92 -25.02
C LEU A 408 -10.35 13.19 -25.77
N ILE A 409 -9.48 12.47 -25.04
CA ILE A 409 -8.41 11.67 -25.64
C ILE A 409 -9.01 10.54 -26.49
N ILE A 410 -9.99 9.81 -25.95
CA ILE A 410 -10.69 8.74 -26.69
C ILE A 410 -11.36 9.28 -27.96
N TYR A 411 -11.99 10.45 -27.89
CA TYR A 411 -12.59 11.10 -29.06
C TYR A 411 -11.53 11.45 -30.11
N SER A 412 -10.41 12.05 -29.70
CA SER A 412 -9.28 12.36 -30.59
C SER A 412 -8.77 11.09 -31.31
N GLN A 413 -8.56 10.01 -30.57
CA GLN A 413 -8.10 8.73 -31.09
C GLN A 413 -9.10 8.07 -32.04
N LYS A 414 -10.41 8.11 -31.75
CA LYS A 414 -11.46 7.62 -32.66
C LYS A 414 -11.47 8.39 -33.98
N ARG A 415 -11.25 9.71 -33.92
CA ARG A 415 -11.15 10.54 -35.13
C ARG A 415 -9.96 10.12 -35.98
N GLN A 416 -8.81 9.85 -35.39
CA GLN A 416 -7.63 9.33 -36.10
C GLN A 416 -7.90 7.99 -36.77
N LEU A 417 -8.53 7.05 -36.06
CA LEU A 417 -8.92 5.73 -36.59
C LEU A 417 -9.83 5.83 -37.83
N ASN A 418 -10.77 6.78 -37.80
CA ASN A 418 -11.71 6.96 -38.91
C ASN A 418 -11.03 7.62 -40.14
N PHE A 419 -9.99 8.42 -39.94
CA PHE A 419 -9.19 8.94 -41.05
C PHE A 419 -8.30 7.85 -41.66
N SER A 420 -7.62 7.06 -40.85
CA SER A 420 -6.77 5.94 -41.30
C SER A 420 -7.51 4.79 -41.99
N LYS A 421 -8.84 4.71 -41.90
CA LYS A 421 -9.67 3.72 -42.63
C LYS A 421 -10.20 4.24 -43.95
N LYS A 422 -10.03 5.53 -44.23
CA LYS A 422 -10.49 6.17 -45.48
C LYS A 422 -9.36 6.28 -46.53
N ASP A 423 -8.13 6.16 -46.09
CA ASP A 423 -6.94 6.00 -46.91
C ASP A 423 -6.59 4.49 -47.09
#